data_748e8872b98e53346ab7d65f826aea05
#
_entry.id   748e8872b98e53346ab7d65f826aea05
#
_cell.length_a   1.000
_cell.length_b   1.000
_cell.length_c   1.000
_cell.angle_alpha   90.00
_cell.angle_beta   90.00
_cell.angle_gamma   90.00
#
_symmetry.space_group_name_H-M   'P 1'
#
loop_
_entity.id
_entity.type
_entity.pdbx_description
1 polymer ?
#
loop_
_entity_poly.entity_id
_entity_poly.type
_entity_poly.pdbx_seq_one_letter_code
_entity_poly.pdbx_strand_id
1 'polypeptide(L)'
;MDNLDLNMLPELLLPWYRENHRCLPWRETKEPYHIWLSEIMLQQTRVEAVKGYYARFLAALPTVEALANCDDDALHKLWEGLGYYSRARNLKKAAVVIMTEYDGQFPGEYDAVLALPGIGEYTAGAVCSIAFDLPVPAVDGNVLRVFSRLTDDPSPIDLPAVKASVRERLAAIYP
;
A
#
# COMPACT_ATOMS: atom_id res chain seq x y z
N MET A 1 -6.12 3.01 33.81
CA MET A 1 -5.13 3.47 32.80
C MET A 1 -5.81 4.62 32.06
N ASP A 2 -5.20 5.79 32.08
CA ASP A 2 -5.77 6.92 31.37
C ASP A 2 -5.80 6.54 29.87
N ASN A 3 -6.98 6.64 29.26
CA ASN A 3 -7.14 6.36 27.84
C ASN A 3 -6.21 7.29 27.07
N LEU A 4 -5.32 6.72 26.23
CA LEU A 4 -4.46 7.51 25.35
C LEU A 4 -5.34 8.45 24.51
N ASP A 5 -5.07 9.76 24.61
CA ASP A 5 -5.68 10.71 23.68
C ASP A 5 -5.10 10.43 22.29
N LEU A 6 -5.94 9.91 21.39
CA LEU A 6 -5.53 9.57 20.03
C LEU A 6 -5.02 10.77 19.24
N ASN A 7 -5.43 12.00 19.60
CA ASN A 7 -4.93 13.22 18.95
C ASN A 7 -3.43 13.42 19.16
N MET A 8 -2.86 12.84 20.22
CA MET A 8 -1.42 12.88 20.47
C MET A 8 -0.64 11.82 19.68
N LEU A 9 -1.31 10.86 19.05
CA LEU A 9 -0.64 9.76 18.36
C LEU A 9 0.30 10.22 17.24
N PRO A 10 -0.07 11.15 16.35
CA PRO A 10 0.84 11.67 15.32
C PRO A 10 2.09 12.33 15.92
N GLU A 11 1.91 13.14 16.97
CA GLU A 11 3.01 13.86 17.64
C GLU A 11 4.03 12.91 18.28
N LEU A 12 3.59 11.77 18.77
CA LEU A 12 4.46 10.75 19.39
C LEU A 12 5.08 9.80 18.34
N LEU A 13 4.27 9.35 17.36
CA LEU A 13 4.66 8.33 16.41
C LEU A 13 5.56 8.86 15.30
N LEU A 14 5.29 10.05 14.76
CA LEU A 14 6.04 10.55 13.60
C LEU A 14 7.52 10.84 13.91
N PRO A 15 7.90 11.48 15.03
CA PRO A 15 9.31 11.64 15.39
C PRO A 15 10.00 10.29 15.58
N TRP A 16 9.36 9.38 16.30
CA TRP A 16 9.91 8.02 16.48
C TRP A 16 10.11 7.30 15.15
N TYR A 17 9.14 7.37 14.24
CA TYR A 17 9.23 6.75 12.92
C TYR A 17 10.39 7.32 12.10
N ARG A 18 10.60 8.63 12.12
CA ARG A 18 11.70 9.28 11.40
C ARG A 18 13.06 8.78 11.82
N GLU A 19 13.23 8.47 13.10
CA GLU A 19 14.49 7.96 13.66
C GLU A 19 14.66 6.44 13.52
N ASN A 20 13.56 5.69 13.51
CA ASN A 20 13.58 4.23 13.66
C ASN A 20 13.08 3.43 12.46
N HIS A 21 12.59 4.08 11.41
CA HIS A 21 12.10 3.36 10.24
C HIS A 21 13.22 2.60 9.52
N ARG A 22 12.89 1.42 8.99
CA ARG A 22 13.83 0.63 8.19
C ARG A 22 14.09 1.32 6.85
N CYS A 23 15.35 1.41 6.42
CA CYS A 23 15.72 1.81 5.07
C CYS A 23 15.26 0.72 4.08
N LEU A 24 14.27 1.04 3.27
CA LEU A 24 13.70 0.14 2.28
C LEU A 24 13.59 0.90 0.95
N PRO A 25 13.94 0.29 -0.20
CA PRO A 25 13.99 1.00 -1.49
C PRO A 25 12.70 1.74 -1.84
N TRP A 26 11.54 1.17 -1.52
CA TRP A 26 10.24 1.79 -1.77
C TRP A 26 9.84 2.88 -0.77
N ARG A 27 10.67 3.15 0.26
CA ARG A 27 10.49 4.27 1.19
C ARG A 27 11.34 5.48 0.84
N GLU A 28 12.23 5.35 -0.14
CA GLU A 28 13.13 6.40 -0.63
C GLU A 28 12.52 7.18 -1.81
N THR A 29 11.27 6.87 -2.18
CA THR A 29 10.57 7.46 -3.32
C THR A 29 9.13 7.76 -2.99
N LYS A 30 8.57 8.78 -3.64
CA LYS A 30 7.13 9.07 -3.68
C LYS A 30 6.50 8.71 -5.04
N GLU A 31 7.25 8.03 -5.92
CA GLU A 31 6.73 7.62 -7.22
C GLU A 31 5.57 6.61 -7.06
N PRO A 32 4.34 6.92 -7.48
CA PRO A 32 3.16 6.09 -7.22
C PRO A 32 3.30 4.65 -7.74
N TYR A 33 3.90 4.49 -8.93
CA TYR A 33 4.14 3.18 -9.52
C TYR A 33 5.05 2.31 -8.62
N HIS A 34 6.11 2.89 -8.09
CA HIS A 34 7.06 2.22 -7.21
C HIS A 34 6.42 1.81 -5.88
N ILE A 35 5.63 2.69 -5.29
CA ILE A 35 4.91 2.43 -4.05
C ILE A 35 3.87 1.33 -4.28
N TRP A 36 3.03 1.47 -5.29
CA TRP A 36 2.03 0.47 -5.65
C TRP A 36 2.63 -0.92 -5.89
N LEU A 37 3.71 -1.00 -6.69
CA LEU A 37 4.43 -2.26 -6.93
C LEU A 37 4.87 -2.91 -5.63
N SER A 38 5.50 -2.14 -4.73
CA SER A 38 5.96 -2.65 -3.44
C SER A 38 4.80 -3.16 -2.57
N GLU A 39 3.70 -2.42 -2.51
CA GLU A 39 2.51 -2.82 -1.72
C GLU A 39 1.92 -4.14 -2.23
N ILE A 40 1.84 -4.33 -3.55
CA ILE A 40 1.36 -5.59 -4.13
C ILE A 40 2.36 -6.74 -3.89
N MET A 41 3.67 -6.50 -4.00
CA MET A 41 4.68 -7.53 -3.74
C MET A 41 4.72 -7.95 -2.27
N LEU A 42 4.50 -7.03 -1.34
CA LEU A 42 4.51 -7.28 0.10
C LEU A 42 3.29 -8.05 0.61
N GLN A 43 2.21 -8.15 -0.19
CA GLN A 43 1.06 -8.97 0.19
C GLN A 43 1.49 -10.42 0.39
N GLN A 44 1.43 -10.90 1.64
CA GLN A 44 1.79 -12.27 2.06
C GLN A 44 3.23 -12.69 1.71
N THR A 45 4.13 -11.73 1.48
CA THR A 45 5.55 -11.98 1.17
C THR A 45 6.44 -11.22 2.15
N ARG A 46 7.51 -11.86 2.61
CA ARG A 46 8.45 -11.25 3.57
C ARG A 46 9.26 -10.15 2.90
N VAL A 47 9.50 -9.05 3.63
CA VAL A 47 10.24 -7.87 3.17
C VAL A 47 11.59 -8.22 2.52
N GLU A 48 12.37 -9.09 3.16
CA GLU A 48 13.70 -9.47 2.65
C GLU A 48 13.65 -10.17 1.28
N ALA A 49 12.63 -11.00 1.06
CA ALA A 49 12.42 -11.61 -0.25
C ALA A 49 12.04 -10.57 -1.30
N VAL A 50 11.16 -9.62 -0.95
CA VAL A 50 10.66 -8.60 -1.88
C VAL A 50 11.77 -7.69 -2.40
N LYS A 51 12.78 -7.33 -1.61
CA LYS A 51 13.88 -6.43 -2.03
C LYS A 51 14.50 -6.82 -3.38
N GLY A 52 14.86 -8.08 -3.54
CA GLY A 52 15.47 -8.57 -4.77
C GLY A 52 14.50 -8.60 -5.96
N TYR A 53 13.24 -8.95 -5.72
CA TYR A 53 12.22 -8.95 -6.75
C TYR A 53 11.88 -7.55 -7.22
N TYR A 54 11.70 -6.63 -6.31
CA TYR A 54 11.41 -5.22 -6.59
C TYR A 54 12.48 -4.59 -7.47
N ALA A 55 13.76 -4.75 -7.12
CA ALA A 55 14.87 -4.22 -7.91
C ALA A 55 14.90 -4.80 -9.34
N ARG A 56 14.77 -6.13 -9.49
CA ARG A 56 14.74 -6.77 -10.81
C ARG A 56 13.53 -6.37 -11.65
N PHE A 57 12.37 -6.26 -11.00
CA PHE A 57 11.14 -5.87 -11.67
C PHE A 57 11.21 -4.45 -12.22
N LEU A 58 11.67 -3.49 -11.42
CA LEU A 58 11.84 -2.10 -11.87
C LEU A 58 12.94 -1.93 -12.91
N ALA A 59 14.00 -2.75 -12.86
CA ALA A 59 15.04 -2.73 -13.89
C ALA A 59 14.47 -3.21 -15.26
N ALA A 60 13.54 -4.14 -15.27
CA ALA A 60 12.93 -4.67 -16.50
C ALA A 60 11.72 -3.86 -16.95
N LEU A 61 10.91 -3.38 -16.01
CA LEU A 61 9.64 -2.68 -16.24
C LEU A 61 9.62 -1.40 -15.41
N PRO A 62 10.36 -0.36 -15.82
CA PRO A 62 10.58 0.84 -14.99
C PRO A 62 9.36 1.78 -14.91
N THR A 63 8.36 1.62 -15.78
CA THR A 63 7.20 2.50 -15.87
C THR A 63 5.89 1.71 -15.97
N VAL A 64 4.78 2.39 -15.68
CA VAL A 64 3.42 1.83 -15.91
C VAL A 64 3.24 1.41 -17.36
N GLU A 65 3.75 2.20 -18.32
CA GLU A 65 3.70 1.88 -19.75
C GLU A 65 4.46 0.59 -20.07
N ALA A 66 5.68 0.43 -19.54
CA ALA A 66 6.47 -0.77 -19.73
C ALA A 66 5.73 -2.02 -19.18
N LEU A 67 5.08 -1.89 -18.01
CA LEU A 67 4.28 -2.96 -17.43
C LEU A 67 3.02 -3.26 -18.25
N ALA A 68 2.32 -2.26 -18.75
CA ALA A 68 1.12 -2.44 -19.56
C ALA A 68 1.42 -3.18 -20.87
N ASN A 69 2.58 -2.88 -21.48
CA ASN A 69 2.98 -3.42 -22.79
C ASN A 69 3.84 -4.69 -22.69
N CYS A 70 4.24 -5.14 -21.50
CA CYS A 70 5.08 -6.32 -21.37
C CYS A 70 4.35 -7.60 -21.83
N ASP A 71 5.12 -8.57 -22.31
CA ASP A 71 4.59 -9.91 -22.59
C ASP A 71 4.21 -10.64 -21.30
N ASP A 72 3.14 -11.48 -21.35
CA ASP A 72 2.66 -12.20 -20.18
C ASP A 72 3.67 -13.21 -19.65
N ASP A 73 4.42 -13.87 -20.54
CA ASP A 73 5.45 -14.83 -20.14
C ASP A 73 6.62 -14.12 -19.48
N ALA A 74 7.02 -12.94 -19.99
CA ALA A 74 8.04 -12.09 -19.38
C ALA A 74 7.61 -11.61 -17.98
N LEU A 75 6.35 -11.18 -17.82
CA LEU A 75 5.80 -10.81 -16.52
C LEU A 75 5.80 -11.96 -15.54
N HIS A 76 5.36 -13.15 -15.97
CA HIS A 76 5.34 -14.35 -15.14
C HIS A 76 6.75 -14.76 -14.71
N LYS A 77 7.75 -14.63 -15.61
CA LYS A 77 9.15 -14.90 -15.30
C LYS A 77 9.71 -13.94 -14.23
N LEU A 78 9.40 -12.67 -14.31
CA LEU A 78 9.80 -11.67 -13.29
C LEU A 78 9.14 -11.93 -11.94
N TRP A 79 7.95 -12.54 -11.92
CA TRP A 79 7.18 -12.86 -10.71
C TRP A 79 7.45 -14.24 -10.13
N GLU A 80 8.20 -15.08 -10.86
CA GLU A 80 8.46 -16.47 -10.47
C GLU A 80 9.10 -16.56 -9.07
N GLY A 81 8.46 -17.32 -8.17
CA GLY A 81 8.89 -17.49 -6.77
C GLY A 81 8.19 -16.57 -5.75
N LEU A 82 7.49 -15.50 -6.17
CA LEU A 82 6.67 -14.68 -5.26
C LEU A 82 5.32 -15.34 -4.90
N GLY A 83 4.85 -16.26 -5.71
CA GLY A 83 3.53 -16.88 -5.54
C GLY A 83 2.35 -15.95 -5.85
N TYR A 84 1.13 -16.47 -5.69
CA TYR A 84 -0.11 -15.70 -5.93
C TYR A 84 -0.09 -14.89 -7.23
N TYR A 85 0.08 -15.57 -8.36
CA TYR A 85 0.24 -14.98 -9.71
C TYR A 85 -0.93 -14.10 -10.16
N SER A 86 -2.09 -14.20 -9.50
CA SER A 86 -3.20 -13.26 -9.70
C SER A 86 -2.80 -11.81 -9.44
N ARG A 87 -1.85 -11.57 -8.52
CA ARG A 87 -1.32 -10.23 -8.24
C ARG A 87 -0.61 -9.65 -9.45
N ALA A 88 0.28 -10.43 -10.09
CA ALA A 88 0.98 -10.01 -11.30
C ALA A 88 0.02 -9.70 -12.45
N ARG A 89 -0.98 -10.58 -12.67
CA ARG A 89 -2.01 -10.34 -13.69
C ARG A 89 -2.84 -9.09 -13.41
N ASN A 90 -3.20 -8.83 -12.16
CA ASN A 90 -3.94 -7.64 -11.78
C ASN A 90 -3.08 -6.37 -11.90
N LEU A 91 -1.78 -6.44 -11.57
CA LEU A 91 -0.83 -5.34 -11.83
C LEU A 91 -0.84 -4.93 -13.31
N LYS A 92 -0.70 -5.90 -14.23
CA LYS A 92 -0.72 -5.59 -15.66
C LYS A 92 -2.08 -5.05 -16.11
N LYS A 93 -3.19 -5.64 -15.65
CA LYS A 93 -4.53 -5.12 -15.98
C LYS A 93 -4.71 -3.68 -15.50
N ALA A 94 -4.29 -3.38 -14.27
CA ALA A 94 -4.37 -2.02 -13.75
C ALA A 94 -3.45 -1.06 -14.52
N ALA A 95 -2.25 -1.48 -14.91
CA ALA A 95 -1.36 -0.69 -15.75
C ALA A 95 -2.02 -0.37 -17.11
N VAL A 96 -2.72 -1.32 -17.74
CA VAL A 96 -3.48 -1.08 -18.97
C VAL A 96 -4.58 -0.05 -18.74
N VAL A 97 -5.35 -0.14 -17.64
CA VAL A 97 -6.38 0.85 -17.28
C VAL A 97 -5.75 2.24 -17.11
N ILE A 98 -4.61 2.34 -16.41
CA ILE A 98 -3.90 3.62 -16.22
C ILE A 98 -3.49 4.21 -17.58
N MET A 99 -3.01 3.38 -18.50
CA MET A 99 -2.64 3.85 -19.85
C MET A 99 -3.85 4.32 -20.67
N THR A 100 -5.00 3.63 -20.55
CA THR A 100 -6.16 3.89 -21.41
C THR A 100 -7.14 4.92 -20.85
N GLU A 101 -7.25 5.05 -19.54
CA GLU A 101 -8.25 5.90 -18.89
C GLU A 101 -7.65 7.13 -18.20
N TYR A 102 -6.32 7.11 -17.93
CA TYR A 102 -5.61 8.17 -17.21
C TYR A 102 -4.37 8.68 -17.95
N ASP A 103 -4.30 8.49 -19.28
CA ASP A 103 -3.19 8.97 -20.13
C ASP A 103 -1.79 8.53 -19.63
N GLY A 104 -1.70 7.36 -19.02
CA GLY A 104 -0.46 6.81 -18.46
C GLY A 104 -0.03 7.43 -17.12
N GLN A 105 -0.81 8.34 -16.57
CA GLN A 105 -0.54 8.94 -15.27
C GLN A 105 -1.29 8.22 -14.16
N PHE A 106 -0.58 7.85 -13.11
CA PHE A 106 -1.20 7.18 -11.97
C PHE A 106 -2.25 8.11 -11.33
N PRO A 107 -3.53 7.67 -11.16
CA PRO A 107 -4.57 8.53 -10.61
C PRO A 107 -4.25 8.95 -9.16
N GLY A 108 -4.48 10.22 -8.84
CA GLY A 108 -4.21 10.79 -7.52
C GLY A 108 -5.41 10.78 -6.57
N GLU A 109 -6.60 10.39 -7.04
CA GLU A 109 -7.82 10.38 -6.23
C GLU A 109 -8.08 8.99 -5.65
N TYR A 110 -8.48 8.91 -4.37
CA TYR A 110 -8.66 7.63 -3.68
C TYR A 110 -9.62 6.67 -4.40
N ASP A 111 -10.78 7.17 -4.84
CA ASP A 111 -11.80 6.34 -5.51
C ASP A 111 -11.31 5.83 -6.87
N ALA A 112 -10.55 6.63 -7.59
CA ALA A 112 -9.93 6.24 -8.85
C ALA A 112 -8.85 5.16 -8.64
N VAL A 113 -8.02 5.29 -7.61
CA VAL A 113 -7.03 4.26 -7.24
C VAL A 113 -7.72 2.98 -6.79
N LEU A 114 -8.78 3.08 -5.97
CA LEU A 114 -9.54 1.92 -5.49
C LEU A 114 -10.23 1.15 -6.62
N ALA A 115 -10.63 1.83 -7.69
CA ALA A 115 -11.28 1.22 -8.86
C ALA A 115 -10.32 0.39 -9.72
N LEU A 116 -9.00 0.55 -9.56
CA LEU A 116 -8.01 -0.18 -10.35
C LEU A 116 -8.03 -1.69 -10.03
N PRO A 117 -7.87 -2.56 -11.04
CA PRO A 117 -7.88 -4.01 -10.87
C PRO A 117 -6.90 -4.52 -9.79
N GLY A 118 -7.41 -5.23 -8.80
CA GLY A 118 -6.60 -5.85 -7.74
C GLY A 118 -6.15 -4.89 -6.63
N ILE A 119 -6.62 -3.66 -6.62
CA ILE A 119 -6.40 -2.71 -5.52
C ILE A 119 -7.60 -2.78 -4.57
N GLY A 120 -7.30 -3.03 -3.30
CA GLY A 120 -8.26 -2.94 -2.21
C GLY A 120 -8.04 -1.67 -1.38
N GLU A 121 -8.93 -1.44 -0.42
CA GLU A 121 -8.93 -0.25 0.45
C GLU A 121 -7.59 0.03 1.15
N TYR A 122 -6.90 -1.02 1.62
CA TYR A 122 -5.57 -0.88 2.22
C TYR A 122 -4.56 -0.34 1.20
N THR A 123 -4.45 -0.99 0.03
CA THR A 123 -3.49 -0.59 -1.00
C THR A 123 -3.80 0.79 -1.55
N ALA A 124 -5.07 1.11 -1.77
CA ALA A 124 -5.49 2.46 -2.17
C ALA A 124 -5.08 3.51 -1.11
N GLY A 125 -5.37 3.25 0.16
CA GLY A 125 -4.95 4.12 1.27
C GLY A 125 -3.43 4.30 1.33
N ALA A 126 -2.66 3.21 1.21
CA ALA A 126 -1.19 3.28 1.24
C ALA A 126 -0.62 4.09 0.07
N VAL A 127 -1.09 3.84 -1.15
CA VAL A 127 -0.62 4.60 -2.33
C VAL A 127 -1.02 6.07 -2.21
N CYS A 128 -2.28 6.36 -1.87
CA CYS A 128 -2.75 7.73 -1.75
C CYS A 128 -2.03 8.52 -0.66
N SER A 129 -1.81 7.91 0.51
CA SER A 129 -1.13 8.60 1.60
C SER A 129 0.36 8.79 1.36
N ILE A 130 1.05 7.81 0.78
CA ILE A 130 2.52 7.87 0.62
C ILE A 130 2.91 8.66 -0.62
N ALA A 131 2.24 8.43 -1.77
CA ALA A 131 2.60 9.06 -3.04
C ALA A 131 2.02 10.46 -3.19
N PHE A 132 0.80 10.68 -2.70
CA PHE A 132 0.05 11.90 -2.95
C PHE A 132 -0.20 12.74 -1.69
N ASP A 133 0.35 12.33 -0.54
CA ASP A 133 0.18 13.00 0.75
C ASP A 133 -1.32 13.22 1.12
N LEU A 134 -2.20 12.32 0.67
CA LEU A 134 -3.62 12.39 1.03
C LEU A 134 -3.85 11.82 2.44
N PRO A 135 -4.69 12.45 3.27
CA PRO A 135 -4.97 12.00 4.63
C PRO A 135 -5.91 10.78 4.64
N VAL A 136 -5.50 9.69 3.99
CA VAL A 136 -6.29 8.46 3.87
C VAL A 136 -5.59 7.32 4.62
N PRO A 137 -6.23 6.73 5.65
CA PRO A 137 -5.64 5.66 6.43
C PRO A 137 -5.51 4.35 5.63
N ALA A 138 -4.33 3.73 5.70
CA ALA A 138 -4.07 2.38 5.22
C ALA A 138 -4.25 1.38 6.40
N VAL A 139 -5.43 0.80 6.54
CA VAL A 139 -5.77 -0.06 7.69
C VAL A 139 -5.64 -1.53 7.31
N ASP A 140 -4.58 -2.17 7.81
CA ASP A 140 -4.35 -3.62 7.72
C ASP A 140 -4.52 -4.32 9.08
N GLY A 141 -4.31 -5.63 9.11
CA GLY A 141 -4.36 -6.41 10.35
C GLY A 141 -3.35 -5.99 11.42
N ASN A 142 -2.21 -5.39 11.04
CA ASN A 142 -1.24 -4.87 12.00
C ASN A 142 -1.73 -3.57 12.63
N VAL A 143 -2.26 -2.67 11.82
CA VAL A 143 -2.87 -1.42 12.30
C VAL A 143 -4.03 -1.73 13.24
N LEU A 144 -4.94 -2.61 12.86
CA LEU A 144 -6.05 -3.03 13.71
C LEU A 144 -5.57 -3.60 15.05
N ARG A 145 -4.59 -4.49 15.03
CA ARG A 145 -4.02 -5.10 16.24
C ARG A 145 -3.33 -4.08 17.16
N VAL A 146 -2.59 -3.13 16.60
CA VAL A 146 -1.93 -2.09 17.39
C VAL A 146 -2.98 -1.12 17.94
N PHE A 147 -3.91 -0.69 17.11
CA PHE A 147 -4.97 0.24 17.50
C PHE A 147 -5.85 -0.31 18.63
N SER A 148 -6.30 -1.58 18.55
CA SER A 148 -7.10 -2.19 19.61
C SER A 148 -6.36 -2.25 20.95
N ARG A 149 -5.02 -2.46 20.93
CA ARG A 149 -4.20 -2.43 22.14
C ARG A 149 -4.04 -1.04 22.71
N LEU A 150 -3.86 -0.03 21.86
CA LEU A 150 -3.73 1.36 22.29
C LEU A 150 -5.02 1.90 22.91
N THR A 151 -6.16 1.44 22.41
CA THR A 151 -7.49 1.91 22.84
C THR A 151 -8.17 1.00 23.85
N ASP A 152 -7.51 -0.11 24.24
CA ASP A 152 -8.07 -1.17 25.12
C ASP A 152 -9.43 -1.67 24.60
N ASP A 153 -9.59 -1.78 23.27
CA ASP A 153 -10.83 -2.20 22.63
C ASP A 153 -10.84 -3.73 22.45
N PRO A 154 -11.72 -4.46 23.16
CA PRO A 154 -11.80 -5.92 23.10
C PRO A 154 -12.57 -6.42 21.86
N SER A 155 -13.08 -5.54 21.03
CA SER A 155 -13.89 -5.91 19.87
C SER A 155 -13.10 -6.78 18.88
N PRO A 156 -13.71 -7.81 18.28
CA PRO A 156 -13.05 -8.64 17.27
C PRO A 156 -12.64 -7.81 16.06
N ILE A 157 -11.32 -7.77 15.79
CA ILE A 157 -10.72 -6.93 14.74
C ILE A 157 -11.04 -7.36 13.30
N ASP A 158 -11.60 -8.53 13.11
CA ASP A 158 -12.04 -9.07 11.81
C ASP A 158 -13.43 -8.58 11.39
N LEU A 159 -14.20 -8.00 12.30
CA LEU A 159 -15.53 -7.47 11.99
C LEU A 159 -15.42 -6.23 11.08
N PRO A 160 -16.23 -6.17 9.99
CA PRO A 160 -16.26 -5.01 9.09
C PRO A 160 -16.57 -3.69 9.80
N ALA A 161 -17.46 -3.70 10.78
CA ALA A 161 -17.82 -2.51 11.56
C ALA A 161 -16.64 -1.99 12.39
N VAL A 162 -15.81 -2.88 12.95
CA VAL A 162 -14.60 -2.51 13.71
C VAL A 162 -13.57 -1.89 12.76
N LYS A 163 -13.35 -2.48 11.59
CA LYS A 163 -12.45 -1.93 10.57
C LYS A 163 -12.88 -0.54 10.11
N ALA A 164 -14.17 -0.34 9.87
CA ALA A 164 -14.72 0.96 9.48
C ALA A 164 -14.53 2.02 10.60
N SER A 165 -14.84 1.66 11.85
CA SER A 165 -14.65 2.54 13.01
C SER A 165 -13.18 2.93 13.20
N VAL A 166 -12.24 1.97 13.09
CA VAL A 166 -10.80 2.26 13.20
C VAL A 166 -10.34 3.20 12.08
N ARG A 167 -10.82 2.97 10.85
CA ARG A 167 -10.51 3.86 9.71
C ARG A 167 -10.99 5.27 9.97
N GLU A 168 -12.23 5.45 10.39
CA GLU A 168 -12.82 6.77 10.68
C GLU A 168 -12.04 7.50 11.78
N ARG A 169 -11.73 6.81 12.89
CA ARG A 169 -10.96 7.38 14.00
C ARG A 169 -9.54 7.74 13.60
N LEU A 170 -8.89 6.96 12.76
CA LEU A 170 -7.56 7.29 12.23
C LEU A 170 -7.65 8.46 11.24
N ALA A 171 -8.61 8.51 10.35
CA ALA A 171 -8.80 9.63 9.42
C ALA A 171 -8.97 10.96 10.15
N ALA A 172 -9.63 10.96 11.31
CA ALA A 172 -9.83 12.17 12.12
C ALA A 172 -8.54 12.76 12.72
N ILE A 173 -7.47 11.96 12.83
CA ILE A 173 -6.18 12.36 13.44
C ILE A 173 -5.02 12.35 12.43
N TYR A 174 -5.29 12.07 11.16
CA TYR A 174 -4.24 12.10 10.12
C TYR A 174 -3.72 13.53 9.96
N PRO A 175 -2.38 13.74 9.96
CA PRO A 175 -1.77 15.06 9.87
C PRO A 175 -1.89 15.65 8.48
#